data_3aa2e053b9efffab360f37c19f5431ee
#
_entry.id   3aa2e053b9efffab360f37c19f5431ee
#
_cell.length_a   1.000
_cell.length_b   1.000
_cell.length_c   1.000
_cell.angle_alpha   90.00
_cell.angle_beta   90.00
_cell.angle_gamma   90.00
#
_symmetry.space_group_name_H-M   'P 1'
#
loop_
_entity.id
_entity.type
_entity.pdbx_description
1 polymer ?
#
loop_
_entity_poly.entity_id
_entity_poly.type
_entity_poly.pdbx_seq_one_letter_code
_entity_poly.pdbx_strand_id
1 'polypeptide(L)'
;LDGLFFNNADVVTNNAILALDYYDENGNVRHIDTGKWPSANVTVSPRVGFSWNALGDNSLKVRGGTGLFSGRIPLVFFTNMPTNSGSVQYKAALGPSGDKVDMSKFAGGLVVDTNVNPTIAALRDKLVSLGYPYEYKPENGVLPSSIAAVDPKFKMPQVWKTSLAIDYNFPTSFPFSITAEGIFNKTVNAVCASDWSLLPPEGFPKFNGADNRPIFPEGYRQGKKAIVLENTSKGYGWSGNVTVRM
;
A
#
# COMPACT_ATOMS: atom_id res chain seq x y z
N LEU A 1 4.55 11.12 9.16
CA LEU A 1 5.30 11.18 7.89
C LEU A 1 5.85 12.58 7.64
N ASP A 2 5.34 13.56 8.38
CA ASP A 2 5.82 14.93 8.30
C ASP A 2 7.29 15.02 8.64
N GLY A 3 8.06 15.59 7.75
CA GLY A 3 9.46 15.90 7.97
C GLY A 3 10.48 14.86 7.54
N LEU A 4 10.07 13.64 7.13
CA LEU A 4 11.04 12.64 6.65
C LEU A 4 11.13 12.59 5.11
N PHE A 5 10.01 12.76 4.39
CA PHE A 5 9.99 12.65 2.92
C PHE A 5 9.10 13.67 2.22
N PHE A 6 7.99 14.08 2.84
CA PHE A 6 7.05 15.04 2.28
C PHE A 6 6.50 15.92 3.39
N ASN A 7 6.43 17.21 3.12
CA ASN A 7 5.63 18.13 3.90
C ASN A 7 4.17 18.01 3.43
N ASN A 8 3.18 18.24 4.30
CA ASN A 8 1.77 18.29 3.93
C ASN A 8 1.49 19.29 2.79
N ALA A 9 2.34 20.32 2.65
CA ALA A 9 2.29 21.28 1.56
C ALA A 9 2.64 20.67 0.18
N ASP A 10 3.29 19.49 0.14
CA ASP A 10 3.71 18.84 -1.10
C ASP A 10 2.62 17.93 -1.68
N VAL A 11 1.50 17.79 -0.99
CA VAL A 11 0.37 16.98 -1.41
C VAL A 11 -0.78 17.90 -1.79
N VAL A 12 -1.15 17.88 -3.07
CA VAL A 12 -2.17 18.75 -3.64
C VAL A 12 -3.32 17.91 -4.20
N THR A 13 -4.54 18.32 -3.90
CA THR A 13 -5.73 17.72 -4.51
C THR A 13 -5.72 17.99 -6.01
N ASN A 14 -5.91 16.94 -6.81
CA ASN A 14 -6.12 17.04 -8.24
C ASN A 14 -7.63 16.97 -8.53
N ASN A 15 -8.23 18.09 -8.93
CA ASN A 15 -9.65 18.16 -9.17
C ASN A 15 -10.11 17.26 -10.34
N ALA A 16 -9.25 17.03 -11.33
CA ALA A 16 -9.57 16.14 -12.43
C ALA A 16 -9.65 14.66 -11.99
N ILE A 17 -8.87 14.27 -10.97
CA ILE A 17 -8.96 12.94 -10.35
C ILE A 17 -10.16 12.87 -9.40
N LEU A 18 -10.33 13.90 -8.57
CA LEU A 18 -11.39 13.94 -7.56
C LEU A 18 -12.80 13.87 -8.17
N ALA A 19 -12.97 14.41 -9.39
CA ALA A 19 -14.25 14.41 -10.11
C ALA A 19 -14.64 13.07 -10.73
N LEU A 20 -13.74 12.08 -10.73
CA LEU A 20 -14.01 10.75 -11.29
C LEU A 20 -14.63 9.82 -10.25
N ASP A 21 -15.56 9.00 -10.69
CA ASP A 21 -16.09 7.90 -9.90
C ASP A 21 -15.16 6.70 -9.99
N TYR A 22 -14.83 6.17 -8.84
CA TYR A 22 -14.07 4.93 -8.68
C TYR A 22 -14.89 3.94 -7.86
N TYR A 23 -14.47 2.68 -7.83
CA TYR A 23 -15.22 1.63 -7.15
C TYR A 23 -14.32 0.85 -6.19
N ASP A 24 -14.76 0.70 -4.95
CA ASP A 24 -14.13 -0.20 -4.00
C ASP A 24 -14.43 -1.68 -4.34
N GLU A 25 -13.84 -2.60 -3.61
CA GLU A 25 -14.05 -4.05 -3.79
C GLU A 25 -15.50 -4.51 -3.65
N ASN A 26 -16.38 -3.69 -3.05
CA ASN A 26 -17.79 -3.98 -2.86
C ASN A 26 -18.67 -3.28 -3.92
N GLY A 27 -18.07 -2.58 -4.87
CA GLY A 27 -18.78 -1.82 -5.91
C GLY A 27 -19.35 -0.47 -5.45
N ASN A 28 -18.97 0.02 -4.26
CA ASN A 28 -19.40 1.34 -3.82
C ASN A 28 -18.60 2.43 -4.51
N VAL A 29 -19.29 3.50 -4.92
CA VAL A 29 -18.64 4.67 -5.49
C VAL A 29 -17.72 5.33 -4.46
N ARG A 30 -16.52 5.65 -4.87
CA ARG A 30 -15.48 6.30 -4.07
C ARG A 30 -14.82 7.40 -4.90
N HIS A 31 -14.33 8.41 -4.21
CA HIS A 31 -13.54 9.49 -4.83
C HIS A 31 -12.12 9.46 -4.27
N ILE A 32 -11.14 9.69 -5.14
CA ILE A 32 -9.73 9.75 -4.77
C ILE A 32 -9.35 11.21 -4.58
N ASP A 33 -8.96 11.57 -3.36
CA ASP A 33 -8.40 12.88 -3.05
C ASP A 33 -6.89 12.75 -2.86
N THR A 34 -6.12 13.17 -3.86
CA THR A 34 -4.66 13.11 -3.85
C THR A 34 -4.01 14.10 -2.88
N GLY A 35 -4.78 15.03 -2.32
CA GLY A 35 -4.35 16.00 -1.33
C GLY A 35 -4.53 15.55 0.12
N LYS A 36 -5.02 14.33 0.36
CA LYS A 36 -5.28 13.83 1.71
C LYS A 36 -4.43 12.63 2.07
N TRP A 37 -3.64 12.79 3.13
CA TRP A 37 -2.97 11.68 3.80
C TRP A 37 -3.91 10.95 4.77
N PRO A 38 -3.65 9.67 5.06
CA PRO A 38 -4.32 8.96 6.15
C PRO A 38 -4.18 9.70 7.47
N SER A 39 -5.26 9.72 8.24
CA SER A 39 -5.26 10.32 9.58
C SER A 39 -4.30 9.60 10.52
N ALA A 40 -3.70 10.34 11.45
CA ALA A 40 -2.90 9.74 12.51
C ALA A 40 -3.76 8.80 13.36
N ASN A 41 -3.27 7.58 13.56
CA ASN A 41 -3.96 6.56 14.35
C ASN A 41 -3.06 6.08 15.49
N VAL A 42 -3.62 6.03 16.68
CA VAL A 42 -2.96 5.38 17.82
C VAL A 42 -3.17 3.87 17.67
N THR A 43 -2.06 3.13 17.68
CA THR A 43 -2.08 1.69 17.57
C THR A 43 -1.72 1.07 18.90
N VAL A 44 -2.60 0.22 19.43
CA VAL A 44 -2.38 -0.54 20.66
C VAL A 44 -2.09 -1.99 20.33
N SER A 45 -1.20 -2.62 21.11
CA SER A 45 -0.77 -4.00 20.90
C SER A 45 -0.79 -4.79 22.22
N PRO A 46 -1.99 -5.01 22.81
CA PRO A 46 -2.10 -5.78 24.04
C PRO A 46 -1.71 -7.23 23.80
N ARG A 47 -1.03 -7.82 24.79
CA ARG A 47 -0.58 -9.22 24.75
C ARG A 47 -0.72 -9.82 26.13
N VAL A 48 -1.13 -11.08 26.17
CA VAL A 48 -1.15 -11.89 27.38
C VAL A 48 -0.59 -13.27 27.05
N GLY A 49 0.15 -13.83 27.98
CA GLY A 49 0.71 -15.18 27.82
C GLY A 49 0.79 -15.87 29.17
N PHE A 50 0.83 -17.18 29.14
CA PHE A 50 0.98 -18.03 30.31
C PHE A 50 1.96 -19.15 30.03
N SER A 51 2.54 -19.67 31.10
CA SER A 51 3.34 -20.88 31.11
C SER A 51 3.04 -21.62 32.40
N TRP A 52 2.55 -22.84 32.28
CA TRP A 52 2.13 -23.67 33.39
C TRP A 52 2.88 -24.99 33.40
N ASN A 53 3.52 -25.30 34.55
CA ASN A 53 4.14 -26.59 34.80
C ASN A 53 3.05 -27.51 35.40
N ALA A 54 2.46 -28.34 34.53
CA ALA A 54 1.25 -29.08 34.90
C ALA A 54 1.51 -30.20 35.92
N LEU A 55 2.71 -30.80 35.95
CA LEU A 55 3.06 -31.89 36.87
C LEU A 55 3.99 -31.44 38.00
N GLY A 56 4.47 -30.21 37.96
CA GLY A 56 5.33 -29.66 38.99
C GLY A 56 6.82 -30.07 38.91
N ASP A 57 7.14 -31.05 38.10
CA ASP A 57 8.47 -31.60 37.90
C ASP A 57 9.18 -31.18 36.61
N ASN A 58 8.58 -30.25 35.89
CA ASN A 58 8.98 -29.77 34.55
C ASN A 58 8.91 -30.80 33.41
N SER A 59 8.32 -31.96 33.66
CA SER A 59 8.12 -32.97 32.60
C SER A 59 7.03 -32.53 31.59
N LEU A 60 5.96 -31.91 32.08
CA LEU A 60 4.86 -31.42 31.23
C LEU A 60 4.64 -29.91 31.43
N LYS A 61 4.87 -29.15 30.37
CA LYS A 61 4.71 -27.71 30.36
C LYS A 61 3.69 -27.32 29.31
N VAL A 62 2.68 -26.57 29.74
CA VAL A 62 1.69 -25.97 28.83
C VAL A 62 1.94 -24.48 28.78
N ARG A 63 2.11 -23.95 27.58
CA ARG A 63 2.35 -22.52 27.37
C ARG A 63 1.47 -22.00 26.24
N GLY A 64 1.09 -20.76 26.35
CA GLY A 64 0.28 -20.15 25.34
C GLY A 64 0.21 -18.66 25.49
N GLY A 65 -0.37 -18.02 24.50
CA GLY A 65 -0.56 -16.58 24.52
C GLY A 65 -1.43 -16.10 23.39
N THR A 66 -1.98 -14.94 23.61
CA THR A 66 -2.78 -14.25 22.62
C THR A 66 -2.46 -12.76 22.63
N GLY A 67 -2.61 -12.12 21.50
CA GLY A 67 -2.36 -10.69 21.44
C GLY A 67 -2.54 -10.09 20.07
N LEU A 68 -2.61 -8.77 20.06
CA LEU A 68 -2.66 -7.96 18.87
C LEU A 68 -1.24 -7.47 18.54
N PHE A 69 -0.83 -7.71 17.32
CA PHE A 69 0.49 -7.36 16.83
C PHE A 69 0.37 -6.33 15.71
N SER A 70 1.04 -5.19 15.88
CA SER A 70 1.06 -4.12 14.89
C SER A 70 2.41 -4.08 14.19
N GLY A 71 2.37 -3.87 12.88
CA GLY A 71 3.54 -3.73 12.05
C GLY A 71 3.64 -2.35 11.40
N ARG A 72 4.73 -2.11 10.70
CA ARG A 72 4.90 -0.95 9.82
C ARG A 72 5.11 -1.44 8.39
N ILE A 73 4.59 -0.70 7.44
CA ILE A 73 4.94 -0.89 6.04
C ILE A 73 6.10 0.04 5.66
N PRO A 74 6.91 -0.33 4.67
CA PRO A 74 7.92 0.58 4.12
C PRO A 74 7.28 1.88 3.63
N LEU A 75 7.86 3.02 3.98
CA LEU A 75 7.33 4.34 3.62
C LEU A 75 7.29 4.59 2.12
N VAL A 76 8.07 3.85 1.34
CA VAL A 76 8.07 3.90 -0.12
C VAL A 76 6.69 3.67 -0.74
N PHE A 77 5.81 2.91 -0.07
CA PHE A 77 4.44 2.72 -0.57
C PHE A 77 3.63 4.02 -0.58
N PHE A 78 3.95 4.96 0.30
CA PHE A 78 3.30 6.27 0.36
C PHE A 78 3.87 7.27 -0.64
N THR A 79 5.14 7.13 -1.05
CA THR A 79 5.80 8.08 -1.96
C THR A 79 5.19 8.09 -3.36
N ASN A 80 4.52 7.02 -3.74
CA ASN A 80 3.86 6.93 -5.05
C ASN A 80 2.64 7.85 -5.17
N MET A 81 2.00 8.22 -4.07
CA MET A 81 0.82 9.09 -4.11
C MET A 81 1.17 10.49 -4.64
N PRO A 82 2.11 11.25 -4.08
CA PRO A 82 2.44 12.56 -4.63
C PRO A 82 3.06 12.46 -6.03
N THR A 83 3.90 11.45 -6.31
CA THR A 83 4.56 11.32 -7.62
C THR A 83 3.60 10.99 -8.76
N ASN A 84 2.50 10.30 -8.48
CA ASN A 84 1.49 9.91 -9.46
C ASN A 84 0.14 10.62 -9.23
N SER A 85 0.15 11.78 -8.61
CA SER A 85 -1.04 12.58 -8.36
C SER A 85 -1.44 13.44 -9.57
N GLY A 86 -0.55 13.60 -10.56
CA GLY A 86 -0.77 14.55 -11.67
C GLY A 86 -0.75 16.02 -11.26
N SER A 87 -0.39 16.32 -10.00
CA SER A 87 -0.33 17.68 -9.47
C SER A 87 1.04 18.08 -8.93
N VAL A 88 1.89 17.11 -8.55
CA VAL A 88 3.24 17.37 -8.00
C VAL A 88 4.33 17.19 -9.05
N GLN A 89 4.11 16.30 -10.00
CA GLN A 89 5.04 16.06 -11.09
C GLN A 89 4.36 16.18 -12.44
N TYR A 90 5.00 16.95 -13.33
CA TYR A 90 4.69 16.95 -14.74
C TYR A 90 5.74 16.13 -15.49
N LYS A 91 5.30 15.14 -16.24
CA LYS A 91 6.18 14.28 -17.02
C LYS A 91 6.05 14.66 -18.50
N ALA A 92 7.03 15.42 -19.00
CA ALA A 92 7.20 15.63 -20.43
C ALA A 92 8.13 14.56 -20.99
N ALA A 93 7.66 13.77 -21.95
CA ALA A 93 8.45 12.73 -22.59
C ALA A 93 8.99 13.22 -23.95
N LEU A 94 10.29 12.98 -24.17
CA LEU A 94 10.92 13.12 -25.48
C LEU A 94 10.68 11.81 -26.24
N GLY A 95 9.88 11.84 -27.30
CA GLY A 95 9.70 10.65 -28.12
C GLY A 95 8.25 10.37 -28.56
N PRO A 96 7.96 9.21 -29.16
CA PRO A 96 6.67 8.93 -29.78
C PRO A 96 5.51 8.67 -28.80
N SER A 97 5.76 8.49 -27.50
CA SER A 97 4.75 8.26 -26.48
C SER A 97 4.81 9.30 -25.37
N GLY A 98 3.75 10.08 -25.20
CA GLY A 98 3.60 11.09 -24.15
C GLY A 98 3.46 12.52 -24.71
N ASP A 99 3.27 13.50 -23.83
CA ASP A 99 3.29 14.91 -24.18
C ASP A 99 4.71 15.28 -24.66
N LYS A 100 4.85 15.54 -25.94
CA LYS A 100 6.15 15.80 -26.55
C LYS A 100 6.55 17.23 -26.27
N VAL A 101 7.72 17.38 -25.65
CA VAL A 101 8.40 18.68 -25.69
C VAL A 101 8.89 18.93 -27.10
N ASP A 102 8.43 20.01 -27.71
CA ASP A 102 8.93 20.42 -29.03
C ASP A 102 10.36 20.94 -28.90
N MET A 103 11.32 20.08 -29.20
CA MET A 103 12.75 20.38 -29.08
C MET A 103 13.19 21.50 -30.02
N SER A 104 12.47 21.80 -31.10
CA SER A 104 12.79 22.92 -31.99
C SER A 104 12.70 24.26 -31.27
N LYS A 105 11.83 24.37 -30.27
CA LYS A 105 11.67 25.58 -29.43
C LYS A 105 12.85 25.80 -28.46
N PHE A 106 13.72 24.80 -28.27
CA PHE A 106 14.93 24.89 -27.46
C PHE A 106 16.17 25.16 -28.30
N ALA A 107 16.08 25.05 -29.64
CA ALA A 107 17.21 25.29 -30.51
C ALA A 107 17.73 26.74 -30.36
N GLY A 108 19.01 26.89 -29.99
CA GLY A 108 19.69 28.20 -29.81
C GLY A 108 19.33 28.96 -28.52
N GLY A 109 18.54 28.37 -27.61
CA GLY A 109 17.97 29.12 -26.49
C GLY A 109 18.38 28.73 -25.08
N LEU A 110 19.15 27.67 -24.89
CA LEU A 110 19.61 27.27 -23.55
C LEU A 110 21.13 27.44 -23.47
N VAL A 111 21.57 28.44 -22.74
CA VAL A 111 22.99 28.58 -22.38
C VAL A 111 23.26 27.64 -21.22
N VAL A 112 24.05 26.61 -21.44
CA VAL A 112 24.48 25.69 -20.37
C VAL A 112 25.61 26.40 -19.61
N ASP A 113 25.30 26.83 -18.39
CA ASP A 113 26.30 27.33 -17.45
C ASP A 113 26.98 26.14 -16.75
N THR A 114 28.25 26.29 -16.39
CA THR A 114 28.93 25.34 -15.49
C THR A 114 28.34 25.33 -14.08
N ASN A 115 27.60 26.36 -13.72
CA ASN A 115 26.81 26.41 -12.48
C ASN A 115 25.41 25.79 -12.72
N VAL A 116 25.11 24.71 -12.03
CA VAL A 116 23.87 23.93 -12.20
C VAL A 116 22.61 24.74 -11.89
N ASN A 117 22.63 25.59 -10.86
CA ASN A 117 21.46 26.34 -10.43
C ASN A 117 20.92 27.34 -11.45
N PRO A 118 21.73 28.21 -12.07
CA PRO A 118 21.28 29.09 -13.14
C PRO A 118 20.73 28.31 -14.35
N THR A 119 21.36 27.19 -14.72
CA THR A 119 20.89 26.34 -15.83
C THR A 119 19.51 25.76 -15.56
N ILE A 120 19.26 25.27 -14.36
CA ILE A 120 17.94 24.75 -13.95
C ILE A 120 16.89 25.86 -13.97
N ALA A 121 17.23 27.06 -13.47
CA ALA A 121 16.33 28.20 -13.47
C ALA A 121 15.95 28.62 -14.91
N ALA A 122 16.94 28.71 -15.79
CA ALA A 122 16.74 29.06 -17.21
C ALA A 122 15.86 27.99 -17.93
N LEU A 123 16.08 26.71 -17.64
CA LEU A 123 15.26 25.62 -18.18
C LEU A 123 13.82 25.72 -17.69
N ARG A 124 13.61 25.96 -16.40
CA ARG A 124 12.29 26.17 -15.80
C ARG A 124 11.56 27.34 -16.47
N ASP A 125 12.21 28.51 -16.56
CA ASP A 125 11.61 29.70 -17.12
C ASP A 125 11.26 29.51 -18.60
N LYS A 126 12.09 28.78 -19.33
CA LYS A 126 11.81 28.38 -20.70
C LYS A 126 10.58 27.46 -20.81
N LEU A 127 10.49 26.43 -19.95
CA LEU A 127 9.34 25.53 -19.91
C LEU A 127 8.04 26.30 -19.61
N VAL A 128 8.08 27.20 -18.62
CA VAL A 128 6.94 28.07 -18.29
C VAL A 128 6.52 28.94 -19.49
N SER A 129 7.49 29.52 -20.20
CA SER A 129 7.22 30.31 -21.41
C SER A 129 6.59 29.50 -22.55
N LEU A 130 6.74 28.18 -22.55
CA LEU A 130 6.13 27.24 -23.48
C LEU A 130 4.77 26.72 -23.02
N GLY A 131 4.27 27.22 -21.88
CA GLY A 131 2.95 26.87 -21.34
C GLY A 131 2.92 25.66 -20.40
N TYR A 132 4.10 25.13 -19.99
CA TYR A 132 4.14 24.08 -18.99
C TYR A 132 3.94 24.69 -17.58
N PRO A 133 3.09 24.07 -16.72
CA PRO A 133 2.82 24.62 -15.41
C PRO A 133 4.04 24.55 -14.50
N TYR A 134 4.31 25.62 -13.76
CA TYR A 134 5.36 25.69 -12.76
C TYR A 134 4.84 25.38 -11.35
N GLU A 135 3.66 25.89 -11.03
CA GLU A 135 2.98 25.62 -9.77
C GLU A 135 1.74 24.80 -10.04
N TYR A 136 1.56 23.75 -9.24
CA TYR A 136 0.38 22.93 -9.33
C TYR A 136 -0.66 23.39 -8.32
N LYS A 137 -1.83 23.71 -8.85
CA LYS A 137 -3.04 24.00 -8.07
C LYS A 137 -4.07 22.91 -8.35
N PRO A 138 -5.08 22.74 -7.48
CA PRO A 138 -6.11 21.74 -7.67
C PRO A 138 -6.78 21.78 -9.07
N GLU A 139 -6.97 22.96 -9.59
CA GLU A 139 -7.57 23.23 -10.91
C GLU A 139 -6.63 22.94 -12.10
N ASN A 140 -5.32 22.92 -11.87
CA ASN A 140 -4.30 22.70 -12.90
C ASN A 140 -3.83 21.24 -12.96
N GLY A 141 -4.39 20.36 -12.13
CA GLY A 141 -4.03 18.95 -12.12
C GLY A 141 -4.37 18.27 -13.46
N VAL A 142 -3.48 17.43 -13.95
CA VAL A 142 -3.69 16.61 -15.14
C VAL A 142 -3.93 15.15 -14.76
N LEU A 143 -4.65 14.41 -15.59
CA LEU A 143 -4.84 12.98 -15.37
C LEU A 143 -3.56 12.23 -15.75
N PRO A 144 -2.84 11.66 -14.80
CA PRO A 144 -1.65 10.86 -15.09
C PRO A 144 -2.03 9.55 -15.76
N SER A 145 -1.08 8.88 -16.39
CA SER A 145 -1.30 7.57 -17.03
C SER A 145 -1.72 6.49 -16.01
N SER A 146 -1.30 6.63 -14.76
CA SER A 146 -1.65 5.77 -13.64
C SER A 146 -1.70 6.61 -12.38
N ILE A 147 -2.78 6.47 -11.63
CA ILE A 147 -3.00 7.15 -10.36
C ILE A 147 -2.54 6.21 -9.25
N ALA A 148 -1.80 6.72 -8.29
CA ALA A 148 -1.53 6.04 -7.03
C ALA A 148 -2.10 6.87 -5.89
N ALA A 149 -2.83 6.22 -4.99
CA ALA A 149 -3.45 6.89 -3.86
C ALA A 149 -3.40 6.02 -2.60
N VAL A 150 -3.69 6.63 -1.48
CA VAL A 150 -3.83 5.95 -0.19
C VAL A 150 -5.21 6.27 0.35
N ASP A 151 -5.96 5.25 0.78
CA ASP A 151 -7.26 5.48 1.41
C ASP A 151 -7.06 6.36 2.67
N PRO A 152 -7.79 7.48 2.82
CA PRO A 152 -7.73 8.31 4.03
C PRO A 152 -8.00 7.56 5.33
N LYS A 153 -8.67 6.40 5.25
CA LYS A 153 -8.93 5.50 6.39
C LYS A 153 -7.84 4.46 6.62
N PHE A 154 -6.77 4.49 5.83
CA PHE A 154 -5.68 3.51 5.94
C PHE A 154 -5.09 3.48 7.35
N LYS A 155 -4.86 2.27 7.86
CA LYS A 155 -4.23 1.99 9.15
C LYS A 155 -3.01 1.08 8.95
N MET A 156 -2.03 1.20 9.84
CA MET A 156 -0.91 0.29 9.86
C MET A 156 -1.36 -1.16 10.09
N PRO A 157 -0.66 -2.14 9.51
CA PRO A 157 -1.09 -3.52 9.57
C PRO A 157 -1.15 -4.05 11.00
N GLN A 158 -2.22 -4.80 11.28
CA GLN A 158 -2.44 -5.46 12.55
C GLN A 158 -2.93 -6.89 12.35
N VAL A 159 -2.42 -7.79 13.20
CA VAL A 159 -2.80 -9.20 13.21
C VAL A 159 -3.04 -9.64 14.65
N TRP A 160 -4.16 -10.28 14.89
CA TRP A 160 -4.41 -11.02 16.13
C TRP A 160 -3.76 -12.40 16.01
N LYS A 161 -2.91 -12.76 16.97
CA LYS A 161 -2.28 -14.08 17.04
C LYS A 161 -2.60 -14.77 18.35
N THR A 162 -2.88 -16.07 18.28
CA THR A 162 -3.08 -16.92 19.43
C THR A 162 -2.24 -18.17 19.24
N SER A 163 -1.47 -18.56 20.23
CA SER A 163 -0.69 -19.80 20.23
C SER A 163 -0.94 -20.63 21.49
N LEU A 164 -0.88 -21.93 21.32
CA LEU A 164 -0.90 -22.91 22.41
C LEU A 164 0.14 -23.96 22.11
N ALA A 165 0.99 -24.27 23.07
CA ALA A 165 1.99 -25.30 22.95
C ALA A 165 2.02 -26.20 24.19
N ILE A 166 2.33 -27.45 23.96
CA ILE A 166 2.55 -28.47 24.97
C ILE A 166 3.94 -29.02 24.78
N ASP A 167 4.80 -28.90 25.80
CA ASP A 167 6.13 -29.45 25.83
C ASP A 167 6.11 -30.64 26.81
N TYR A 168 6.52 -31.82 26.35
CA TYR A 168 6.64 -32.99 27.19
C TYR A 168 8.04 -33.56 27.15
N ASN A 169 8.70 -33.62 28.33
CA ASN A 169 9.99 -34.23 28.53
C ASN A 169 9.79 -35.63 29.12
N PHE A 170 10.20 -36.62 28.39
CA PHE A 170 10.06 -38.01 28.87
C PHE A 170 11.05 -38.31 29.99
N PRO A 171 10.61 -38.93 31.11
CA PRO A 171 11.47 -39.28 32.22
C PRO A 171 12.30 -40.56 31.92
N THR A 172 13.13 -40.47 30.90
CA THR A 172 14.02 -41.58 30.48
C THR A 172 15.46 -41.21 30.67
N SER A 173 16.34 -42.23 30.77
CA SER A 173 17.79 -42.00 30.85
C SER A 173 18.37 -41.33 29.61
N PHE A 174 17.65 -41.38 28.51
CA PHE A 174 17.98 -40.70 27.27
C PHE A 174 17.13 -39.39 27.17
N PRO A 175 17.74 -38.22 26.90
CA PRO A 175 17.01 -36.94 26.81
C PRO A 175 16.11 -36.93 25.59
N PHE A 176 14.83 -37.20 25.80
CA PHE A 176 13.79 -37.19 24.76
C PHE A 176 12.65 -36.23 25.10
N SER A 177 12.32 -35.34 24.19
CA SER A 177 11.21 -34.41 24.36
C SER A 177 10.40 -34.23 23.11
N ILE A 178 9.10 -33.98 23.29
CA ILE A 178 8.17 -33.65 22.24
C ILE A 178 7.52 -32.30 22.55
N THR A 179 7.46 -31.42 21.54
CA THR A 179 6.70 -30.17 21.58
C THR A 179 5.64 -30.23 20.50
N ALA A 180 4.38 -29.99 20.87
CA ALA A 180 3.29 -29.76 19.93
C ALA A 180 2.83 -28.31 20.07
N GLU A 181 2.76 -27.56 18.99
CA GLU A 181 2.35 -26.17 18.97
C GLU A 181 1.31 -25.89 17.90
N GLY A 182 0.23 -25.18 18.27
CA GLY A 182 -0.76 -24.66 17.37
C GLY A 182 -0.76 -23.12 17.40
N ILE A 183 -0.84 -22.49 16.23
CA ILE A 183 -0.90 -21.03 16.08
C ILE A 183 -2.09 -20.68 15.20
N PHE A 184 -2.90 -19.75 15.68
CA PHE A 184 -4.00 -19.14 14.91
C PHE A 184 -3.71 -17.65 14.70
N ASN A 185 -3.93 -17.20 13.48
CA ASN A 185 -3.77 -15.80 13.08
C ASN A 185 -5.07 -15.28 12.46
N LYS A 186 -5.51 -14.10 12.88
CA LYS A 186 -6.63 -13.37 12.28
C LYS A 186 -6.14 -11.99 11.87
N THR A 187 -6.27 -11.67 10.60
CA THR A 187 -5.99 -10.34 10.08
C THR A 187 -7.00 -9.32 10.62
N VAL A 188 -6.53 -8.23 11.19
CA VAL A 188 -7.33 -7.08 11.61
C VAL A 188 -7.26 -5.99 10.55
N ASN A 189 -6.04 -5.58 10.21
CA ASN A 189 -5.76 -4.65 9.12
C ASN A 189 -4.60 -5.24 8.30
N ALA A 190 -4.86 -5.83 7.16
CA ALA A 190 -3.80 -6.14 6.21
C ALA A 190 -3.68 -5.01 5.20
N VAL A 191 -2.49 -4.87 4.64
CA VAL A 191 -2.24 -3.96 3.53
C VAL A 191 -2.72 -4.63 2.25
N CYS A 192 -3.54 -3.92 1.50
CA CYS A 192 -4.02 -4.32 0.20
C CYS A 192 -3.81 -3.17 -0.79
N ALA A 193 -3.51 -3.49 -2.03
CA ALA A 193 -3.46 -2.54 -3.12
C ALA A 193 -4.53 -2.95 -4.13
N SER A 194 -5.57 -2.16 -4.23
CA SER A 194 -6.73 -2.43 -5.09
C SER A 194 -6.80 -1.45 -6.24
N ASP A 195 -7.25 -1.91 -7.38
CA ASP A 195 -7.48 -1.05 -8.55
C ASP A 195 -8.92 -0.56 -8.54
N TRP A 196 -9.14 0.65 -8.06
CA TRP A 196 -10.46 1.26 -7.96
C TRP A 196 -11.02 1.76 -9.29
N SER A 197 -10.23 1.73 -10.36
CA SER A 197 -10.73 2.08 -11.69
C SER A 197 -11.52 0.95 -12.37
N LEU A 198 -11.53 -0.25 -11.77
CA LEU A 198 -12.27 -1.37 -12.31
C LEU A 198 -13.76 -1.21 -12.03
N LEU A 199 -14.58 -1.36 -13.05
CA LEU A 199 -16.03 -1.45 -12.86
C LEU A 199 -16.38 -2.66 -11.98
N PRO A 200 -17.47 -2.60 -11.21
CA PRO A 200 -17.94 -3.75 -10.44
C PRO A 200 -18.08 -4.98 -11.33
N PRO A 201 -17.58 -6.14 -10.90
CA PRO A 201 -17.57 -7.35 -11.74
C PRO A 201 -18.95 -8.04 -11.81
N GLU A 202 -19.99 -7.41 -11.33
CA GLU A 202 -21.35 -7.94 -11.37
C GLU A 202 -21.82 -8.12 -12.82
N GLY A 203 -22.27 -9.33 -13.11
CA GLY A 203 -22.69 -9.69 -14.46
C GLY A 203 -21.55 -10.06 -15.42
N PHE A 204 -20.30 -9.97 -15.02
CA PHE A 204 -19.19 -10.40 -15.86
C PHE A 204 -19.10 -11.92 -15.94
N PRO A 205 -18.68 -12.48 -17.08
CA PRO A 205 -18.42 -13.92 -17.20
C PRO A 205 -17.31 -14.33 -16.21
N LYS A 206 -17.37 -15.57 -15.76
CA LYS A 206 -16.39 -16.14 -14.82
C LYS A 206 -15.66 -17.30 -15.48
N PHE A 207 -14.48 -17.61 -14.97
CA PHE A 207 -13.79 -18.84 -15.36
C PHE A 207 -14.64 -20.05 -14.99
N ASN A 208 -14.67 -21.02 -15.88
CA ASN A 208 -15.43 -22.23 -15.66
C ASN A 208 -14.52 -23.30 -15.03
N GLY A 209 -14.71 -23.56 -13.73
CA GLY A 209 -13.90 -24.53 -13.00
C GLY A 209 -13.65 -24.14 -11.54
N ALA A 210 -12.56 -24.66 -10.97
CA ALA A 210 -12.15 -24.34 -9.60
C ALA A 210 -11.78 -22.85 -9.40
N ASP A 211 -11.26 -22.22 -10.46
CA ASP A 211 -11.07 -20.78 -10.53
C ASP A 211 -12.37 -20.11 -10.98
N ASN A 212 -13.00 -19.37 -10.10
CA ASN A 212 -14.27 -18.67 -10.34
C ASN A 212 -14.12 -17.14 -10.37
N ARG A 213 -12.92 -16.65 -10.74
CA ARG A 213 -12.68 -15.21 -10.85
C ARG A 213 -13.43 -14.60 -12.05
N PRO A 214 -13.89 -13.34 -11.94
CA PRO A 214 -14.51 -12.66 -13.06
C PRO A 214 -13.51 -12.41 -14.18
N ILE A 215 -13.98 -12.52 -15.42
CA ILE A 215 -13.23 -12.14 -16.61
C ILE A 215 -13.64 -10.72 -16.96
N PHE A 216 -12.70 -9.79 -16.88
CA PHE A 216 -12.94 -8.39 -17.22
C PHE A 216 -12.90 -8.20 -18.74
N PRO A 217 -13.97 -7.71 -19.36
CA PRO A 217 -13.99 -7.42 -20.80
C PRO A 217 -13.15 -6.19 -21.14
N GLU A 218 -12.86 -6.00 -22.41
CA GLU A 218 -12.26 -4.74 -22.88
C GLU A 218 -13.19 -3.56 -22.54
N GLY A 219 -12.59 -2.43 -22.10
CA GLY A 219 -13.35 -1.25 -21.67
C GLY A 219 -13.93 -1.32 -20.24
N TYR A 220 -13.62 -2.35 -19.47
CA TYR A 220 -14.08 -2.52 -18.07
C TYR A 220 -13.53 -1.47 -17.10
N ARG A 221 -12.54 -0.71 -17.52
CA ARG A 221 -11.87 0.28 -16.68
C ARG A 221 -12.51 1.66 -16.84
N GLN A 222 -12.84 2.27 -15.71
CA GLN A 222 -13.29 3.65 -15.66
C GLN A 222 -12.06 4.58 -15.65
N GLY A 223 -11.90 5.39 -16.68
CA GLY A 223 -10.80 6.36 -16.76
C GLY A 223 -9.40 5.73 -16.75
N LYS A 224 -8.49 6.31 -15.97
CA LYS A 224 -7.11 5.85 -15.85
C LYS A 224 -6.96 4.84 -14.71
N LYS A 225 -5.98 3.96 -14.83
CA LYS A 225 -5.65 3.00 -13.77
C LYS A 225 -5.43 3.70 -12.43
N ALA A 226 -6.13 3.26 -11.39
CA ALA A 226 -6.08 3.88 -10.07
C ALA A 226 -5.77 2.82 -8.99
N ILE A 227 -4.52 2.74 -8.60
CA ILE A 227 -4.09 1.82 -7.53
C ILE A 227 -4.18 2.54 -6.20
N VAL A 228 -5.04 2.05 -5.32
CA VAL A 228 -5.26 2.59 -3.98
C VAL A 228 -4.72 1.63 -2.93
N LEU A 229 -3.88 2.16 -2.05
CA LEU A 229 -3.40 1.46 -0.87
C LEU A 229 -4.48 1.54 0.22
N GLU A 230 -5.02 0.42 0.61
CA GLU A 230 -6.11 0.31 1.58
C GLU A 230 -5.91 -0.84 2.56
N ASN A 231 -6.85 -1.04 3.46
CA ASN A 231 -6.83 -2.17 4.38
C ASN A 231 -7.91 -3.19 4.06
N THR A 232 -7.58 -4.44 4.30
CA THR A 232 -8.56 -5.52 4.36
C THR A 232 -8.49 -6.24 5.71
N SER A 233 -9.63 -6.68 6.20
CA SER A 233 -9.73 -7.58 7.36
C SER A 233 -9.93 -9.05 6.95
N LYS A 234 -9.97 -9.30 5.65
CA LYS A 234 -10.08 -10.65 5.08
C LYS A 234 -8.76 -11.37 5.29
N GLY A 235 -8.84 -12.53 5.86
CA GLY A 235 -7.68 -13.40 6.05
C GLY A 235 -7.58 -13.95 7.47
N TYR A 236 -7.34 -15.24 7.52
CA TYR A 236 -6.97 -15.97 8.72
C TYR A 236 -6.06 -17.12 8.31
N GLY A 237 -5.31 -17.61 9.25
CA GLY A 237 -4.46 -18.77 9.03
C GLY A 237 -4.23 -19.51 10.33
N TRP A 238 -3.95 -20.78 10.21
CA TRP A 238 -3.50 -21.61 11.31
C TRP A 238 -2.29 -22.42 10.90
N SER A 239 -1.46 -22.76 11.84
CA SER A 239 -0.34 -23.69 11.65
C SER A 239 -0.19 -24.58 12.87
N GLY A 240 0.23 -25.79 12.66
CA GLY A 240 0.60 -26.75 13.71
C GLY A 240 2.01 -27.25 13.46
N ASN A 241 2.81 -27.31 14.53
CA ASN A 241 4.17 -27.84 14.49
C ASN A 241 4.31 -28.93 15.54
N VAL A 242 4.99 -30.02 15.18
CA VAL A 242 5.45 -31.03 16.13
C VAL A 242 6.95 -31.11 16.01
N THR A 243 7.64 -30.91 17.14
CA THR A 243 9.10 -31.00 17.22
C THR A 243 9.49 -32.11 18.15
N VAL A 244 10.34 -33.00 17.69
CA VAL A 244 10.94 -34.08 18.47
C VAL A 244 12.41 -33.77 18.66
N ARG A 245 12.88 -33.84 19.89
CA ARG A 245 14.32 -33.71 20.23
C ARG A 245 14.81 -34.94 20.92
N MET A 246 15.95 -35.41 20.49
CA MET A 246 16.65 -36.54 21.02
C MET A 246 18.06 -36.11 21.41
#